data_c0c6ca93fbf48313706c05d8d598a459
#
_entry.id   c0c6ca93fbf48313706c05d8d598a459
#
_cell.length_a   1.000
_cell.length_b   1.000
_cell.length_c   1.000
_cell.angle_alpha   90.00
_cell.angle_beta   90.00
_cell.angle_gamma   90.00
#
_symmetry.space_group_name_H-M   'P 1'
#
loop_
_entity.id
_entity.type
_entity.pdbx_description
1 polymer ?
#
loop_
_entity_poly.entity_id
_entity_poly.type
_entity_poly.pdbx_seq_one_letter_code
_entity_poly.pdbx_strand_id
1 'polypeptide(L)'
;YGIHIHNNLALDRECEIRQGAGLGTQAPYPFIPMIRGNPKLDYTRGFDSIYHFMASEVTLLPGARLKYSPVLQTSDHSNRLLGPVFQVEESINRGLEPGYLNQPPITVAAEFSGQFNSFFTEALTDSTFHASTDKARVILFGDSELPLDFGAGAYVVLNAVDHLLGRKEAIELRSRNLRPSLLSTGVFMERFKINPSDPDRTSAMLKTWFKLGSILGPLALLLLIGAGVAIHRKVRKVEA
;
A
#
# COMPACT_ATOMS: atom_id res chain seq x y z
N TYR A 1 5.28 24.47 -14.89
CA TYR A 1 5.47 24.57 -13.43
C TYR A 1 6.81 23.99 -12.95
N GLY A 2 7.56 23.30 -13.83
CA GLY A 2 8.79 22.59 -13.46
C GLY A 2 8.54 21.18 -12.88
N ILE A 3 7.33 20.65 -12.97
CA ILE A 3 7.00 19.28 -12.63
C ILE A 3 7.16 18.43 -13.88
N HIS A 4 7.80 17.26 -13.75
CA HIS A 4 8.05 16.36 -14.87
C HIS A 4 7.56 14.95 -14.56
N ILE A 5 6.81 14.38 -15.49
CA ILE A 5 6.48 12.95 -15.53
C ILE A 5 7.40 12.34 -16.60
N HIS A 6 8.23 11.41 -16.20
CA HIS A 6 9.19 10.79 -17.10
C HIS A 6 8.50 9.77 -18.03
N ASN A 7 8.99 9.68 -19.26
CA ASN A 7 8.58 8.60 -20.16
C ASN A 7 9.37 7.33 -19.83
N ASN A 8 9.07 6.77 -18.68
CA ASN A 8 9.66 5.55 -18.16
C ASN A 8 8.61 4.74 -17.39
N LEU A 9 8.94 3.50 -17.08
CA LEU A 9 8.17 2.64 -16.17
C LEU A 9 9.05 2.32 -14.96
N ALA A 10 8.47 2.50 -13.78
CA ALA A 10 9.08 2.11 -12.51
C ALA A 10 8.92 0.60 -12.31
N LEU A 11 10.02 -0.10 -12.09
CA LEU A 11 10.07 -1.50 -11.75
C LEU A 11 10.51 -1.67 -10.31
N ASP A 12 9.94 -2.67 -9.61
CA ASP A 12 10.33 -2.98 -8.25
C ASP A 12 10.39 -4.49 -8.03
N ARG A 13 11.25 -4.93 -7.11
CA ARG A 13 11.28 -6.31 -6.64
C ARG A 13 10.07 -6.64 -5.77
N GLU A 14 9.62 -5.68 -4.95
CA GLU A 14 8.34 -5.78 -4.24
C GLU A 14 7.22 -5.47 -5.24
N CYS A 15 6.65 -6.52 -5.85
CA CYS A 15 5.70 -6.41 -6.96
C CYS A 15 4.60 -7.47 -6.88
N GLU A 16 3.60 -7.33 -7.73
CA GLU A 16 2.56 -8.33 -7.88
C GLU A 16 3.14 -9.66 -8.39
N ILE A 17 2.60 -10.76 -7.89
CA ILE A 17 2.91 -12.11 -8.36
C ILE A 17 1.78 -12.56 -9.29
N ARG A 18 2.11 -12.84 -10.53
CA ARG A 18 1.15 -13.29 -11.56
C ARG A 18 1.40 -14.75 -11.95
N GLN A 19 0.37 -15.38 -12.54
CA GLN A 19 0.55 -16.69 -13.15
C GLN A 19 1.47 -16.57 -14.36
N GLY A 20 2.57 -17.34 -14.34
CA GLY A 20 3.47 -17.45 -15.46
C GLY A 20 2.88 -18.30 -16.61
N ALA A 21 3.60 -18.38 -17.73
CA ALA A 21 3.19 -19.12 -18.93
C ALA A 21 3.04 -20.65 -18.74
N GLY A 22 3.50 -21.22 -17.61
CA GLY A 22 3.37 -22.64 -17.28
C GLY A 22 2.24 -22.88 -16.26
N LEU A 23 1.56 -24.03 -16.40
CA LEU A 23 0.52 -24.47 -15.45
C LEU A 23 1.06 -24.46 -14.01
N GLY A 24 0.52 -23.56 -13.18
CA GLY A 24 0.85 -23.48 -11.75
C GLY A 24 2.14 -22.73 -11.42
N THR A 25 2.84 -22.14 -12.39
CA THR A 25 4.00 -21.29 -12.12
C THR A 25 3.55 -19.88 -11.74
N GLN A 26 4.10 -19.36 -10.65
CA GLN A 26 3.94 -17.97 -10.25
C GLN A 26 5.24 -17.22 -10.54
N ALA A 27 5.13 -16.04 -11.14
CA ALA A 27 6.28 -15.20 -11.44
C ALA A 27 6.05 -13.78 -10.94
N PRO A 28 7.09 -13.11 -10.38
CA PRO A 28 7.02 -11.70 -10.05
C PRO A 28 6.84 -10.87 -11.31
N TYR A 29 6.00 -9.83 -11.23
CA TYR A 29 5.72 -8.91 -12.31
C TYR A 29 6.17 -7.50 -11.94
N PRO A 30 7.45 -7.13 -12.16
CA PRO A 30 8.06 -5.90 -11.66
C PRO A 30 7.38 -4.60 -12.10
N PHE A 31 6.60 -4.62 -13.17
CA PHE A 31 5.84 -3.48 -13.70
C PHE A 31 4.60 -3.10 -12.88
N ILE A 32 4.26 -3.91 -11.88
CA ILE A 32 3.22 -3.61 -10.92
C ILE A 32 3.85 -3.59 -9.52
N PRO A 33 4.63 -2.54 -9.23
CA PRO A 33 5.23 -2.38 -7.91
C PRO A 33 4.16 -2.31 -6.84
N MET A 34 4.43 -2.99 -5.73
CA MET A 34 3.64 -2.93 -4.51
C MET A 34 4.28 -1.95 -3.55
N ILE A 35 3.72 -0.76 -3.46
CA ILE A 35 4.28 0.35 -2.68
C ILE A 35 3.56 0.45 -1.34
N ARG A 36 4.33 0.67 -0.28
CA ARG A 36 3.79 0.96 1.06
C ARG A 36 3.52 2.43 1.21
N GLY A 37 2.44 2.76 1.89
CA GLY A 37 2.12 4.14 2.23
C GLY A 37 3.21 4.76 3.09
N ASN A 38 3.51 6.03 2.85
CA ASN A 38 4.48 6.77 3.65
C ASN A 38 3.92 7.01 5.07
N PRO A 39 4.54 6.48 6.15
CA PRO A 39 4.00 6.59 7.50
C PRO A 39 4.03 8.03 8.05
N LYS A 40 4.77 8.93 7.41
CA LYS A 40 4.86 10.35 7.80
C LYS A 40 3.71 11.18 7.24
N LEU A 41 2.98 10.67 6.26
CA LEU A 41 1.85 11.34 5.62
C LEU A 41 0.55 10.74 6.11
N ASP A 42 -0.33 11.55 6.66
CA ASP A 42 -1.63 11.15 7.22
C ASP A 42 -2.53 10.45 6.18
N TYR A 43 -2.50 10.91 4.94
CA TYR A 43 -3.33 10.41 3.85
C TYR A 43 -2.82 9.14 3.16
N THR A 44 -1.58 8.71 3.43
CA THR A 44 -1.02 7.43 2.93
C THR A 44 -0.65 6.47 4.04
N ARG A 45 -0.62 6.93 5.28
CA ARG A 45 -0.27 6.11 6.45
C ARG A 45 -1.29 4.98 6.65
N GLY A 46 -0.78 3.76 6.83
CA GLY A 46 -1.60 2.58 7.14
C GLY A 46 -2.01 1.77 5.91
N PHE A 47 -1.60 2.18 4.72
CA PHE A 47 -1.68 1.33 3.54
C PHE A 47 -0.41 0.48 3.45
N ASP A 48 -0.55 -0.84 3.57
CA ASP A 48 0.57 -1.77 3.55
C ASP A 48 0.96 -2.20 2.14
N SER A 49 0.02 -2.16 1.19
CA SER A 49 0.26 -2.44 -0.22
C SER A 49 -0.67 -1.64 -1.12
N ILE A 50 -0.05 -0.85 -1.98
CA ILE A 50 -0.69 -0.06 -3.01
C ILE A 50 -0.09 -0.52 -4.34
N TYR A 51 -0.88 -1.16 -5.19
CA TYR A 51 -0.41 -1.62 -6.49
C TYR A 51 -0.46 -0.48 -7.49
N HIS A 52 0.65 -0.28 -8.19
CA HIS A 52 0.77 0.72 -9.25
C HIS A 52 0.97 0.03 -10.58
N PHE A 53 0.04 0.21 -11.50
CA PHE A 53 0.12 -0.40 -12.82
C PHE A 53 0.94 0.47 -13.77
N MET A 54 2.15 0.02 -14.13
CA MET A 54 3.03 0.69 -15.09
C MET A 54 3.27 2.17 -14.78
N ALA A 55 3.53 2.48 -13.51
CA ALA A 55 3.71 3.85 -13.05
C ALA A 55 4.96 4.51 -13.61
N SER A 56 4.85 5.79 -13.96
CA SER A 56 5.97 6.65 -14.37
C SER A 56 6.56 7.41 -13.20
N GLU A 57 7.85 7.72 -13.30
CA GLU A 57 8.55 8.54 -12.31
C GLU A 57 8.10 10.00 -12.37
N VAL A 58 7.94 10.60 -11.20
CA VAL A 58 7.55 12.01 -11.03
C VAL A 58 8.68 12.75 -10.33
N THR A 59 9.17 13.84 -10.94
CA THR A 59 10.27 14.64 -10.40
C THR A 59 9.98 16.13 -10.49
N LEU A 60 10.78 16.91 -9.76
CA LEU A 60 10.85 18.36 -9.90
C LEU A 60 12.10 18.71 -10.72
N LEU A 61 11.92 19.51 -11.76
CA LEU A 61 13.03 19.97 -12.60
C LEU A 61 13.96 20.91 -11.83
N PRO A 62 15.27 20.88 -12.12
CA PRO A 62 16.22 21.81 -11.52
C PRO A 62 15.83 23.26 -11.77
N GLY A 63 15.92 24.09 -10.72
CA GLY A 63 15.57 25.51 -10.80
C GLY A 63 14.08 25.82 -10.60
N ALA A 64 13.20 24.84 -10.50
CA ALA A 64 11.81 25.08 -10.13
C ALA A 64 11.70 25.59 -8.67
N ARG A 65 10.80 26.54 -8.44
CA ARG A 65 10.64 27.21 -7.13
C ARG A 65 9.57 26.54 -6.23
N LEU A 66 9.21 25.29 -6.54
CA LEU A 66 8.24 24.54 -5.77
C LEU A 66 8.95 23.71 -4.70
N LYS A 67 8.28 23.53 -3.56
CA LYS A 67 8.65 22.51 -2.58
C LYS A 67 8.19 21.16 -3.11
N TYR A 68 9.09 20.19 -3.13
CA TYR A 68 8.87 18.81 -3.55
C TYR A 68 8.86 17.89 -2.33
N SER A 69 7.87 17.03 -2.23
CA SER A 69 7.74 16.03 -1.17
C SER A 69 7.29 14.70 -1.78
N PRO A 70 8.12 13.65 -1.75
CA PRO A 70 7.72 12.32 -2.21
C PRO A 70 6.56 11.78 -1.37
N VAL A 71 5.54 11.26 -2.05
CA VAL A 71 4.34 10.68 -1.44
C VAL A 71 4.41 9.16 -1.46
N LEU A 72 4.65 8.58 -2.64
CA LEU A 72 4.82 7.15 -2.85
C LEU A 72 6.12 6.89 -3.60
N GLN A 73 6.89 5.94 -3.09
CA GLN A 73 8.18 5.55 -3.66
C GLN A 73 8.29 4.04 -3.71
N THR A 74 8.96 3.54 -4.74
CA THR A 74 9.39 2.13 -4.81
C THR A 74 10.38 1.79 -3.70
N SER A 75 10.73 0.53 -3.57
CA SER A 75 11.81 0.10 -2.69
C SER A 75 13.19 0.53 -3.23
N ASP A 76 14.25 0.25 -2.48
CA ASP A 76 15.64 0.40 -2.91
C ASP A 76 16.11 -0.75 -3.83
N HIS A 77 15.20 -1.64 -4.21
CA HIS A 77 15.40 -2.70 -5.19
C HIS A 77 14.56 -2.43 -6.45
N SER A 78 14.77 -1.28 -7.04
CA SER A 78 14.02 -0.80 -8.20
C SER A 78 14.87 -0.65 -9.44
N ASN A 79 14.24 -0.40 -10.58
CA ASN A 79 14.88 0.02 -11.83
C ASN A 79 13.91 0.84 -12.68
N ARG A 80 14.43 1.53 -13.69
CA ARG A 80 13.68 2.30 -14.68
C ARG A 80 13.76 1.64 -16.05
N LEU A 81 12.64 1.35 -16.65
CA LEU A 81 12.58 0.99 -18.05
C LEU A 81 12.26 2.25 -18.85
N LEU A 82 13.19 2.66 -19.70
CA LEU A 82 13.09 3.91 -20.44
C LEU A 82 12.28 3.73 -21.72
N GLY A 83 11.37 4.69 -21.99
CA GLY A 83 10.63 4.77 -23.26
C GLY A 83 11.48 5.30 -24.42
N PRO A 84 10.90 5.46 -25.63
CA PRO A 84 9.46 5.35 -25.93
C PRO A 84 8.95 3.92 -26.22
N VAL A 85 9.81 2.93 -26.40
CA VAL A 85 9.43 1.54 -26.65
C VAL A 85 9.80 0.69 -25.45
N PHE A 86 8.81 0.09 -24.81
CA PHE A 86 9.00 -0.72 -23.61
C PHE A 86 9.06 -2.20 -23.94
N GLN A 87 10.23 -2.81 -23.75
CA GLN A 87 10.43 -4.25 -23.94
C GLN A 87 10.06 -4.99 -22.64
N VAL A 88 8.76 -5.15 -22.42
CA VAL A 88 8.19 -5.69 -21.16
C VAL A 88 8.66 -7.11 -20.92
N GLU A 89 8.60 -7.99 -21.95
CA GLU A 89 8.96 -9.41 -21.82
C GLU A 89 10.44 -9.59 -21.46
N GLU A 90 11.33 -8.87 -22.11
CA GLU A 90 12.77 -8.90 -21.79
C GLU A 90 13.01 -8.42 -20.36
N SER A 91 12.33 -7.36 -19.94
CA SER A 91 12.50 -6.79 -18.59
C SER A 91 11.94 -7.69 -17.50
N ILE A 92 10.90 -8.48 -17.76
CA ILE A 92 10.41 -9.51 -16.82
C ILE A 92 11.50 -10.56 -16.62
N ASN A 93 12.10 -11.06 -17.68
CA ASN A 93 13.17 -12.05 -17.60
C ASN A 93 14.39 -11.49 -16.86
N ARG A 94 14.81 -10.28 -17.18
CA ARG A 94 15.92 -9.58 -16.52
C ARG A 94 15.62 -9.20 -15.06
N GLY A 95 14.36 -8.98 -14.70
CA GLY A 95 13.95 -8.71 -13.32
C GLY A 95 14.29 -9.84 -12.35
N LEU A 96 14.52 -11.04 -12.86
CA LEU A 96 14.98 -12.20 -12.09
C LEU A 96 16.52 -12.25 -11.94
N GLU A 97 17.25 -11.44 -12.73
CA GLU A 97 18.71 -11.42 -12.69
C GLU A 97 19.22 -10.67 -11.44
N PRO A 98 20.23 -11.22 -10.74
CA PRO A 98 20.87 -10.52 -9.63
C PRO A 98 21.43 -9.16 -10.08
N GLY A 99 21.06 -8.09 -9.37
CA GLY A 99 21.59 -6.75 -9.65
C GLY A 99 20.83 -5.93 -10.70
N TYR A 100 19.86 -6.48 -11.40
CA TYR A 100 19.05 -5.69 -12.33
C TYR A 100 18.14 -4.69 -11.61
N LEU A 101 17.50 -5.11 -10.53
CA LEU A 101 16.69 -4.25 -9.66
C LEU A 101 17.54 -3.80 -8.46
N ASN A 102 18.39 -2.80 -8.66
CA ASN A 102 19.34 -2.30 -7.65
C ASN A 102 19.48 -0.77 -7.62
N GLN A 103 18.59 -0.06 -8.30
CA GLN A 103 18.58 1.40 -8.28
C GLN A 103 17.88 1.94 -7.02
N PRO A 104 18.18 3.20 -6.63
CA PRO A 104 17.52 3.84 -5.51
C PRO A 104 16.01 4.01 -5.77
N PRO A 105 15.21 4.24 -4.71
CA PRO A 105 13.77 4.41 -4.80
C PRO A 105 13.35 5.41 -5.87
N ILE A 106 12.31 5.06 -6.61
CA ILE A 106 11.69 5.87 -7.66
C ILE A 106 10.44 6.49 -7.09
N THR A 107 10.29 7.80 -7.20
CA THR A 107 9.07 8.48 -6.78
C THR A 107 8.02 8.37 -7.86
N VAL A 108 6.91 7.69 -7.57
CA VAL A 108 5.77 7.52 -8.49
C VAL A 108 4.58 8.41 -8.10
N ALA A 109 4.62 9.04 -6.94
CA ALA A 109 3.69 10.10 -6.56
C ALA A 109 4.38 11.13 -5.70
N ALA A 110 4.09 12.42 -5.93
CA ALA A 110 4.69 13.52 -5.20
C ALA A 110 3.71 14.65 -4.95
N GLU A 111 3.89 15.35 -3.83
CA GLU A 111 3.23 16.61 -3.52
C GLU A 111 4.16 17.78 -3.87
N PHE A 112 3.62 18.73 -4.58
CA PHE A 112 4.27 19.99 -4.94
C PHE A 112 3.51 21.13 -4.29
N SER A 113 4.24 22.05 -3.66
CA SER A 113 3.62 23.19 -3.00
C SER A 113 4.42 24.47 -3.21
N GLY A 114 3.72 25.58 -3.34
CA GLY A 114 4.33 26.89 -3.55
C GLY A 114 3.51 27.79 -4.45
N GLN A 115 4.20 28.69 -5.13
CA GLN A 115 3.61 29.59 -6.10
C GLN A 115 3.59 28.94 -7.48
N PHE A 116 2.40 28.85 -8.08
CA PHE A 116 2.22 28.37 -9.45
C PHE A 116 1.85 29.55 -10.34
N ASN A 117 2.63 29.79 -11.39
CA ASN A 117 2.31 30.79 -12.40
C ASN A 117 1.28 30.24 -13.38
N SER A 118 0.37 31.10 -13.85
CA SER A 118 -0.55 30.73 -14.90
C SER A 118 0.19 30.39 -16.20
N PHE A 119 -0.30 29.39 -16.91
CA PHE A 119 0.13 29.12 -18.28
C PHE A 119 -0.37 30.20 -19.25
N PHE A 120 -1.53 30.78 -18.95
CA PHE A 120 -2.12 31.84 -19.75
C PHE A 120 -1.49 33.19 -19.37
N THR A 121 -1.19 34.02 -20.37
CA THR A 121 -0.60 35.37 -20.19
C THR A 121 -1.65 36.46 -20.13
N GLU A 122 -2.86 36.15 -20.57
CA GLU A 122 -3.98 37.12 -20.66
C GLU A 122 -5.27 36.50 -20.12
N ALA A 123 -6.18 37.35 -19.67
CA ALA A 123 -7.52 36.93 -19.28
C ALA A 123 -8.27 36.37 -20.49
N LEU A 124 -8.79 35.16 -20.38
CA LEU A 124 -9.82 34.69 -21.31
C LEU A 124 -11.09 35.48 -21.06
N THR A 125 -11.78 35.89 -22.14
CA THR A 125 -13.00 36.68 -22.12
C THR A 125 -13.98 36.15 -21.06
N ASP A 126 -14.43 36.99 -20.15
CA ASP A 126 -15.36 36.71 -19.03
C ASP A 126 -14.81 35.93 -17.81
N SER A 127 -13.52 35.80 -17.65
CA SER A 127 -12.94 35.15 -16.47
C SER A 127 -12.06 36.09 -15.64
N THR A 128 -12.06 35.92 -14.32
CA THR A 128 -11.08 36.56 -13.44
C THR A 128 -9.72 35.92 -13.71
N PHE A 129 -8.78 36.68 -14.23
CA PHE A 129 -7.43 36.24 -14.51
C PHE A 129 -6.55 36.40 -13.27
N HIS A 130 -5.88 35.33 -12.89
CA HIS A 130 -4.83 35.32 -11.88
C HIS A 130 -3.51 34.87 -12.51
N ALA A 131 -2.53 35.76 -12.56
CA ALA A 131 -1.23 35.45 -13.14
C ALA A 131 -0.44 34.40 -12.34
N SER A 132 -0.72 34.26 -11.05
CA SER A 132 -0.11 33.28 -10.17
C SER A 132 -1.00 33.00 -8.97
N THR A 133 -0.72 31.87 -8.29
CA THR A 133 -1.30 31.54 -6.98
C THR A 133 -0.24 31.65 -5.91
N ASP A 134 -0.52 32.29 -4.79
CA ASP A 134 0.50 32.48 -3.73
C ASP A 134 0.83 31.21 -2.96
N LYS A 135 -0.16 30.36 -2.74
CA LYS A 135 -0.01 29.11 -1.96
C LYS A 135 -0.92 28.04 -2.53
N ALA A 136 -0.43 27.29 -3.48
CA ALA A 136 -1.16 26.14 -4.00
C ALA A 136 -0.43 24.82 -3.67
N ARG A 137 -1.19 23.74 -3.69
CA ARG A 137 -0.68 22.36 -3.54
C ARG A 137 -1.24 21.51 -4.66
N VAL A 138 -0.39 20.67 -5.21
CA VAL A 138 -0.74 19.68 -6.24
C VAL A 138 -0.14 18.36 -5.83
N ILE A 139 -0.94 17.30 -5.85
CA ILE A 139 -0.45 15.94 -5.70
C ILE A 139 -0.56 15.28 -7.07
N LEU A 140 0.56 14.75 -7.56
CA LEU A 140 0.64 14.11 -8.86
C LEU A 140 0.98 12.65 -8.69
N PHE A 141 0.23 11.78 -9.35
CA PHE A 141 0.46 10.35 -9.42
C PHE A 141 0.94 10.00 -10.83
N GLY A 142 2.00 9.19 -10.94
CA GLY A 142 2.55 8.69 -12.21
C GLY A 142 1.78 7.50 -12.79
N ASP A 143 0.62 7.19 -12.23
CA ASP A 143 -0.27 6.10 -12.62
C ASP A 143 -1.70 6.64 -12.70
N SER A 144 -2.27 6.65 -13.91
CA SER A 144 -3.64 7.12 -14.15
C SER A 144 -4.70 6.08 -13.77
N GLU A 145 -4.32 4.82 -13.61
CA GLU A 145 -5.22 3.72 -13.30
C GLU A 145 -5.39 3.53 -11.79
N LEU A 146 -4.53 4.15 -10.98
CA LEU A 146 -4.58 4.05 -9.53
C LEU A 146 -5.97 4.32 -8.90
N PRO A 147 -6.76 5.30 -9.37
CA PRO A 147 -8.13 5.52 -8.87
C PRO A 147 -9.12 4.41 -9.24
N LEU A 148 -8.81 3.61 -10.27
CA LEU A 148 -9.68 2.52 -10.75
C LEU A 148 -9.47 1.23 -9.93
N ASP A 149 -8.38 1.14 -9.19
CA ASP A 149 -8.19 0.08 -8.20
C ASP A 149 -9.17 0.29 -7.05
N PHE A 150 -10.23 -0.54 -7.00
CA PHE A 150 -11.23 -0.52 -5.91
C PHE A 150 -10.66 -0.91 -4.54
N GLY A 151 -9.35 -1.12 -4.45
CA GLY A 151 -8.61 -1.40 -3.23
C GLY A 151 -7.93 -0.16 -2.63
N ALA A 152 -6.68 -0.32 -2.25
CA ALA A 152 -5.87 0.69 -1.58
C ALA A 152 -5.64 1.95 -2.44
N GLY A 153 -5.50 1.79 -3.76
CA GLY A 153 -5.23 2.89 -4.69
C GLY A 153 -6.33 3.96 -4.69
N ALA A 154 -7.58 3.54 -4.86
CA ALA A 154 -8.73 4.47 -4.82
C ALA A 154 -8.83 5.22 -3.49
N TYR A 155 -8.59 4.54 -2.37
CA TYR A 155 -8.61 5.18 -1.05
C TYR A 155 -7.47 6.17 -0.86
N VAL A 156 -6.27 5.88 -1.39
CA VAL A 156 -5.13 6.82 -1.34
C VAL A 156 -5.46 8.10 -2.12
N VAL A 157 -6.02 7.98 -3.32
CA VAL A 157 -6.44 9.15 -4.11
C VAL A 157 -7.52 9.94 -3.41
N LEU A 158 -8.53 9.27 -2.84
CA LEU A 158 -9.59 9.93 -2.08
C LEU A 158 -9.04 10.65 -0.84
N ASN A 159 -8.12 10.02 -0.11
CA ASN A 159 -7.45 10.64 1.03
C ASN A 159 -6.59 11.84 0.60
N ALA A 160 -5.91 11.77 -0.56
CA ALA A 160 -5.15 12.89 -1.10
C ALA A 160 -6.05 14.10 -1.42
N VAL A 161 -7.24 13.87 -1.96
CA VAL A 161 -8.24 14.92 -2.17
C VAL A 161 -8.68 15.55 -0.84
N ASP A 162 -9.03 14.73 0.16
CA ASP A 162 -9.43 15.23 1.47
C ASP A 162 -8.28 15.94 2.20
N HIS A 163 -7.03 15.51 2.01
CA HIS A 163 -5.85 16.20 2.52
C HIS A 163 -5.71 17.61 1.91
N LEU A 164 -5.86 17.73 0.58
CA LEU A 164 -5.83 19.03 -0.10
C LEU A 164 -6.97 19.95 0.36
N LEU A 165 -8.12 19.39 0.69
CA LEU A 165 -9.29 20.11 1.23
C LEU A 165 -9.21 20.37 2.74
N GLY A 166 -8.17 19.85 3.44
CA GLY A 166 -8.01 20.00 4.89
C GLY A 166 -8.95 19.13 5.73
N ARG A 167 -9.59 18.09 5.16
CA ARG A 167 -10.57 17.22 5.83
C ARG A 167 -9.91 16.06 6.57
N LYS A 168 -9.16 16.36 7.63
CA LYS A 168 -8.40 15.35 8.40
C LYS A 168 -9.26 14.28 9.04
N GLU A 169 -10.43 14.63 9.52
CA GLU A 169 -11.38 13.71 10.17
C GLU A 169 -11.84 12.61 9.21
N ALA A 170 -12.07 12.95 7.94
CA ALA A 170 -12.47 11.98 6.92
C ALA A 170 -11.34 10.96 6.65
N ILE A 171 -10.09 11.42 6.62
CA ILE A 171 -8.91 10.56 6.47
C ILE A 171 -8.78 9.63 7.68
N GLU A 172 -8.92 10.15 8.90
CA GLU A 172 -8.82 9.35 10.12
C GLU A 172 -9.91 8.27 10.19
N LEU A 173 -11.14 8.59 9.83
CA LEU A 173 -12.24 7.62 9.80
C LEU A 173 -11.94 6.48 8.83
N ARG A 174 -11.45 6.78 7.62
CA ARG A 174 -11.09 5.75 6.65
C ARG A 174 -9.91 4.92 7.09
N SER A 175 -8.88 5.53 7.67
CA SER A 175 -7.69 4.81 8.15
C SER A 175 -8.00 3.81 9.27
N ARG A 176 -9.04 4.05 10.07
CA ARG A 176 -9.53 3.09 11.07
C ARG A 176 -10.18 1.87 10.43
N ASN A 177 -10.94 2.06 9.36
CA ASN A 177 -11.64 0.98 8.65
C ASN A 177 -10.71 0.15 7.75
N LEU A 178 -9.57 0.70 7.33
CA LEU A 178 -8.59 0.03 6.47
C LEU A 178 -7.64 -0.90 7.23
N ARG A 179 -7.74 -0.93 8.55
CA ARG A 179 -7.09 -1.96 9.37
C ARG A 179 -8.11 -3.06 9.69
N PRO A 180 -8.49 -3.95 8.77
CA PRO A 180 -8.97 -5.23 9.21
C PRO A 180 -7.81 -5.79 10.03
N SER A 181 -8.06 -6.08 11.28
CA SER A 181 -7.19 -6.90 12.10
C SER A 181 -7.16 -8.30 11.46
N LEU A 182 -6.50 -8.41 10.32
CA LEU A 182 -6.13 -9.69 9.78
C LEU A 182 -5.14 -10.25 10.80
N LEU A 183 -5.62 -11.20 11.60
CA LEU A 183 -4.73 -12.10 12.32
C LEU A 183 -3.67 -12.53 11.31
N SER A 184 -2.44 -12.01 11.50
CA SER A 184 -1.32 -12.33 10.63
C SER A 184 -1.07 -13.83 10.73
N THR A 185 -1.69 -14.58 9.83
CA THR A 185 -1.50 -16.03 9.73
C THR A 185 -0.04 -16.36 9.48
N GLY A 186 0.76 -15.45 8.91
CA GLY A 186 2.19 -15.59 8.67
C GLY A 186 2.99 -15.81 9.96
N VAL A 187 2.77 -15.00 10.99
CA VAL A 187 3.45 -15.15 12.29
C VAL A 187 3.08 -16.47 12.96
N PHE A 188 1.82 -16.91 12.77
CA PHE A 188 1.34 -18.16 13.31
C PHE A 188 1.95 -19.37 12.55
N MET A 189 2.03 -19.29 11.24
CA MET A 189 2.66 -20.31 10.39
C MET A 189 4.13 -20.50 10.73
N GLU A 190 4.88 -19.42 10.91
CA GLU A 190 6.28 -19.43 11.27
C GLU A 190 6.50 -20.06 12.65
N ARG A 191 5.69 -19.70 13.64
CA ARG A 191 5.79 -20.21 15.01
C ARG A 191 5.44 -21.69 15.13
N PHE A 192 4.57 -22.22 14.28
CA PHE A 192 4.16 -23.63 14.27
C PHE A 192 4.84 -24.47 13.19
N LYS A 193 5.86 -23.93 12.50
CA LYS A 193 6.62 -24.61 11.42
C LYS A 193 5.70 -25.26 10.37
N ILE A 194 4.62 -24.59 10.01
CA ILE A 194 3.67 -25.10 9.03
C ILE A 194 4.27 -24.89 7.65
N ASN A 195 4.36 -25.96 6.86
CA ASN A 195 4.99 -25.95 5.55
C ASN A 195 4.18 -25.08 4.56
N PRO A 196 4.76 -24.01 3.98
CA PRO A 196 4.04 -23.11 3.07
C PRO A 196 3.71 -23.71 1.70
N SER A 197 4.15 -24.95 1.42
CA SER A 197 3.98 -25.59 0.11
C SER A 197 2.55 -26.05 -0.21
N ASP A 198 1.64 -26.00 0.75
CA ASP A 198 0.20 -26.30 0.52
C ASP A 198 -0.69 -25.29 1.27
N PRO A 199 -0.83 -24.07 0.72
CA PRO A 199 -1.54 -22.97 1.37
C PRO A 199 -3.02 -23.26 1.58
N ASP A 200 -3.67 -24.03 0.71
CA ASP A 200 -5.10 -24.26 0.79
C ASP A 200 -5.46 -25.26 1.90
N ARG A 201 -4.70 -26.33 2.03
CA ARG A 201 -4.91 -27.35 3.08
C ARG A 201 -4.59 -26.79 4.46
N THR A 202 -3.52 -26.00 4.54
CA THR A 202 -3.08 -25.37 5.77
C THR A 202 -4.03 -24.27 6.22
N SER A 203 -4.54 -23.44 5.31
CA SER A 203 -5.52 -22.41 5.61
C SER A 203 -6.87 -22.98 6.06
N ALA A 204 -7.32 -24.08 5.46
CA ALA A 204 -8.53 -24.78 5.86
C ALA A 204 -8.39 -25.40 7.26
N MET A 205 -7.25 -26.01 7.55
CA MET A 205 -6.96 -26.61 8.85
C MET A 205 -6.88 -25.54 9.96
N LEU A 206 -6.20 -24.44 9.72
CA LEU A 206 -6.13 -23.30 10.64
C LEU A 206 -7.52 -22.67 10.90
N LYS A 207 -8.32 -22.46 9.86
CA LYS A 207 -9.68 -21.95 9.99
C LYS A 207 -10.54 -22.87 10.85
N THR A 208 -10.37 -24.19 10.72
CA THR A 208 -11.10 -25.18 11.50
C THR A 208 -10.67 -25.15 12.96
N TRP A 209 -9.36 -25.12 13.24
CA TRP A 209 -8.83 -25.02 14.60
C TRP A 209 -9.22 -23.72 15.30
N PHE A 210 -9.22 -22.58 14.56
CA PHE A 210 -9.69 -21.30 15.08
C PHE A 210 -11.18 -21.33 15.42
N LYS A 211 -12.02 -21.92 14.55
CA LYS A 211 -13.45 -22.09 14.82
C LYS A 211 -13.70 -22.97 16.04
N LEU A 212 -13.01 -24.10 16.13
CA LEU A 212 -13.10 -25.01 17.29
C LEU A 212 -12.61 -24.32 18.56
N GLY A 213 -11.48 -23.63 18.53
CA GLY A 213 -10.92 -22.93 19.68
C GLY A 213 -11.81 -21.79 20.19
N SER A 214 -12.44 -21.04 19.28
CA SER A 214 -13.35 -19.95 19.65
C SER A 214 -14.67 -20.43 20.26
N ILE A 215 -15.12 -21.65 19.92
CA ILE A 215 -16.34 -22.25 20.47
C ILE A 215 -16.05 -23.03 21.76
N LEU A 216 -14.99 -23.85 21.74
CA LEU A 216 -14.69 -24.74 22.88
C LEU A 216 -13.92 -24.03 23.99
N GLY A 217 -13.13 -23.00 23.67
CA GLY A 217 -12.33 -22.25 24.63
C GLY A 217 -13.16 -21.61 25.76
N PRO A 218 -14.19 -20.82 25.45
CA PRO A 218 -15.07 -20.24 26.47
C PRO A 218 -15.81 -21.31 27.30
N LEU A 219 -16.23 -22.42 26.65
CA LEU A 219 -16.88 -23.51 27.33
C LEU A 219 -15.99 -24.22 28.34
N ALA A 220 -14.73 -24.51 27.94
CA ALA A 220 -13.71 -25.07 28.81
C ALA A 220 -13.38 -24.15 30.00
N LEU A 221 -13.28 -22.84 29.74
CA LEU A 221 -13.04 -21.86 30.78
C LEU A 221 -14.18 -21.82 31.81
N LEU A 222 -15.43 -21.84 31.38
CA LEU A 222 -16.62 -21.91 32.25
C LEU A 222 -16.63 -23.18 33.10
N LEU A 223 -16.28 -24.34 32.53
CA LEU A 223 -16.19 -25.59 33.25
C LEU A 223 -15.07 -25.57 34.29
N LEU A 224 -13.91 -25.00 34.00
CA LEU A 224 -12.81 -24.84 34.95
C LEU A 224 -13.20 -23.93 36.12
N ILE A 225 -13.84 -22.80 35.85
CA ILE A 225 -14.34 -21.87 36.88
C ILE A 225 -15.40 -22.58 37.75
N GLY A 226 -16.34 -23.27 37.09
CA GLY A 226 -17.38 -24.03 37.81
C GLY A 226 -16.81 -25.12 38.74
N ALA A 227 -15.84 -25.89 38.24
CA ALA A 227 -15.11 -26.89 39.01
C ALA A 227 -14.36 -26.27 40.20
N GLY A 228 -13.65 -25.14 39.95
CA GLY A 228 -12.95 -24.42 41.01
C GLY A 228 -13.87 -23.92 42.13
N VAL A 229 -15.03 -23.38 41.79
CA VAL A 229 -16.04 -22.94 42.74
C VAL A 229 -16.62 -24.14 43.54
N ALA A 230 -16.88 -25.25 42.86
CA ALA A 230 -17.39 -26.46 43.51
C ALA A 230 -16.38 -27.06 44.51
N ILE A 231 -15.11 -27.13 44.13
CA ILE A 231 -14.03 -27.58 45.03
C ILE A 231 -13.88 -26.63 46.22
N HIS A 232 -13.88 -25.34 45.99
CA HIS A 232 -13.79 -24.34 47.10
C HIS A 232 -14.98 -24.43 48.07
N ARG A 233 -16.19 -24.65 47.58
CA ARG A 233 -17.36 -24.88 48.43
C ARG A 233 -17.27 -26.18 49.23
N LYS A 234 -16.69 -27.23 48.66
CA LYS A 234 -16.51 -28.50 49.34
C LYS A 234 -15.49 -28.43 50.47
N VAL A 235 -14.38 -27.75 50.25
CA VAL A 235 -13.34 -27.53 51.25
C VAL A 235 -13.90 -26.70 52.43
N ARG A 236 -14.62 -25.63 52.20
CA ARG A 236 -15.24 -24.82 53.28
C ARG A 236 -16.28 -25.59 54.10
N LYS A 237 -16.94 -26.63 53.55
CA LYS A 237 -17.91 -27.48 54.29
C LYS A 237 -17.23 -28.52 55.15
N VAL A 238 -15.94 -28.81 54.95
CA VAL A 238 -15.19 -29.75 55.76
C VAL A 238 -14.49 -29.06 56.95
N GLU A 239 -14.32 -27.73 56.86
CA GLU A 239 -13.68 -26.91 57.90
C GLU A 239 -14.69 -26.27 58.91
N ALA A 240 -15.99 -26.47 58.66
CA ALA A 240 -17.10 -26.04 59.55
C ALA A 240 -17.77 -27.23 60.21
#